data_d70c65c1e4257faacc254d379ef3d4f4
#
_entry.id   d70c65c1e4257faacc254d379ef3d4f4
#
_cell.length_a   1.000
_cell.length_b   1.000
_cell.length_c   1.000
_cell.angle_alpha   90.00
_cell.angle_beta   90.00
_cell.angle_gamma   90.00
#
_symmetry.space_group_name_H-M   'P 1'
#
loop_
_entity.id
_entity.type
_entity.pdbx_description
1 polymer ?
#
loop_
_entity_poly.entity_id
_entity_poly.type
_entity_poly.pdbx_seq_one_letter_code
_entity_poly.pdbx_strand_id
1 'polypeptide(L)'
;AWYDEAGNPYVAMTEQEAQAQAGEGVALTRDEDVLDTWFSSALWPFATLGWPEKTDLVEKHYPNNLLISGFDILFFWDARMMMMGQYNTGQNPWPRLYLHGLVRAADGQKMSKSKGNVVDPLGLIDQYGADALRFFMAAMESQGRDIKMDDKRIEGYRNFATKLWNATRFCQSNGIGASTSIAAPKAGHAVNRWIIGEVIETKEALDKALAELRFDAAANTIYHFVWDRFCDWYIELVKGNFDEETRQVAGWALDQILVMLHPFMPFITEELWSKQGDRADYPLITAQWPDPQAAVDAEAKAEIDWLIALTSATRTAKNELGIAPGAKLQAFCASPSPLAQSVVEANAGAIERLARLTPVTFGEAPSGAAMQIAAGEDEFVIPLEGVIDIEAEKARLEKALAASAKEAKSLEGRLGNANFVERAKPEAVEKARADHAHHVAEVARLEAALARLG
;
A
#
# COMPACT_ATOMS: atom_id res chain seq x y z
N ALA A 1 -23.43 36.44 29.05
CA ALA A 1 -23.39 36.79 30.47
C ALA A 1 -23.77 38.25 30.66
N TRP A 2 -24.23 38.60 31.88
CA TRP A 2 -24.45 39.94 32.36
C TRP A 2 -23.64 40.11 33.64
N TYR A 3 -23.16 41.31 33.90
CA TYR A 3 -22.35 41.64 35.08
C TYR A 3 -22.99 42.77 35.87
N ASP A 4 -22.95 42.67 37.19
CA ASP A 4 -23.26 43.79 38.05
C ASP A 4 -22.07 44.77 38.19
N GLU A 5 -22.26 45.89 38.87
CA GLU A 5 -21.19 46.89 39.10
C GLU A 5 -19.99 46.32 39.90
N ALA A 6 -20.19 45.22 40.62
CA ALA A 6 -19.15 44.56 41.40
C ALA A 6 -18.39 43.53 40.58
N GLY A 7 -18.83 43.26 39.32
CA GLY A 7 -18.23 42.30 38.41
C GLY A 7 -18.70 40.86 38.62
N ASN A 8 -19.78 40.62 39.33
CA ASN A 8 -20.34 39.27 39.48
C ASN A 8 -21.09 38.88 38.21
N PRO A 9 -20.84 37.67 37.66
CA PRO A 9 -21.48 37.21 36.43
C PRO A 9 -22.84 36.55 36.72
N TYR A 10 -23.80 36.88 35.89
CA TYR A 10 -25.13 36.26 35.81
C TYR A 10 -25.34 35.68 34.42
N VAL A 11 -25.45 34.35 34.34
CA VAL A 11 -25.55 33.66 33.06
C VAL A 11 -26.97 33.18 32.82
N ALA A 12 -27.58 33.71 31.75
CA ALA A 12 -28.96 33.41 31.39
C ALA A 12 -29.17 33.53 29.87
N MET A 13 -30.28 33.01 29.37
CA MET A 13 -30.65 33.14 27.94
C MET A 13 -31.20 34.55 27.65
N THR A 14 -31.85 35.18 28.62
CA THR A 14 -32.48 36.48 28.50
C THR A 14 -32.04 37.42 29.62
N GLU A 15 -32.13 38.71 29.38
CA GLU A 15 -31.84 39.74 30.38
C GLU A 15 -32.79 39.62 31.59
N GLN A 16 -34.08 39.26 31.35
CA GLN A 16 -35.06 39.07 32.43
C GLN A 16 -34.65 37.91 33.37
N GLU A 17 -34.15 36.82 32.81
CA GLU A 17 -33.66 35.70 33.62
C GLU A 17 -32.38 36.09 34.39
N ALA A 18 -31.47 36.82 33.74
CA ALA A 18 -30.29 37.38 34.43
C ALA A 18 -30.66 38.33 35.57
N GLN A 19 -31.64 39.20 35.35
CA GLN A 19 -32.18 40.09 36.36
C GLN A 19 -32.81 39.33 37.52
N ALA A 20 -33.54 38.28 37.24
CA ALA A 20 -34.11 37.39 38.26
C ALA A 20 -33.04 36.72 39.14
N GLN A 21 -31.89 36.39 38.58
CA GLN A 21 -30.74 35.85 39.32
C GLN A 21 -30.04 36.91 40.15
N ALA A 22 -29.88 38.11 39.63
CA ALA A 22 -29.21 39.23 40.31
C ALA A 22 -30.03 39.87 41.42
N GLY A 23 -31.37 39.83 41.32
CA GLY A 23 -32.30 40.49 42.20
C GLY A 23 -32.83 41.80 41.64
N GLU A 24 -33.95 42.29 42.23
CA GLU A 24 -34.58 43.52 41.79
C GLU A 24 -33.67 44.72 42.07
N GLY A 25 -33.52 45.60 41.10
CA GLY A 25 -32.78 46.86 41.25
C GLY A 25 -31.27 46.74 41.03
N VAL A 26 -30.74 45.62 40.79
CA VAL A 26 -29.33 45.46 40.41
C VAL A 26 -29.14 45.84 38.92
N ALA A 27 -28.30 46.87 38.69
CA ALA A 27 -27.95 47.29 37.32
C ALA A 27 -27.07 46.19 36.67
N LEU A 28 -27.48 45.67 35.50
CA LEU A 28 -26.77 44.69 34.76
C LEU A 28 -26.25 45.24 33.44
N THR A 29 -24.99 44.92 33.14
CA THR A 29 -24.37 45.19 31.84
C THR A 29 -24.08 43.87 31.13
N ARG A 30 -24.56 43.75 29.90
CA ARG A 30 -24.29 42.60 29.09
C ARG A 30 -22.82 42.57 28.64
N ASP A 31 -22.22 41.40 28.67
CA ASP A 31 -20.90 41.15 28.11
C ASP A 31 -20.88 41.48 26.60
N GLU A 32 -19.95 42.35 26.19
CA GLU A 32 -19.79 42.74 24.79
C GLU A 32 -18.96 41.76 23.98
N ASP A 33 -18.19 40.89 24.66
CA ASP A 33 -17.38 39.89 24.02
C ASP A 33 -18.19 38.69 23.56
N VAL A 34 -17.63 37.96 22.59
CA VAL A 34 -18.13 36.67 22.13
C VAL A 34 -17.25 35.57 22.68
N LEU A 35 -17.80 34.35 22.79
CA LEU A 35 -17.02 33.20 23.21
C LEU A 35 -15.88 32.89 22.20
N ASP A 36 -14.76 32.42 22.75
CA ASP A 36 -13.62 31.97 21.97
C ASP A 36 -14.05 30.87 20.96
N THR A 37 -13.48 30.90 19.75
CA THR A 37 -13.74 29.91 18.70
C THR A 37 -13.54 28.48 19.22
N TRP A 38 -12.53 28.28 20.06
CA TRP A 38 -12.23 26.95 20.62
C TRP A 38 -13.30 26.45 21.59
N PHE A 39 -14.10 27.36 22.20
CA PHE A 39 -15.25 26.97 23.03
C PHE A 39 -16.29 26.25 22.18
N SER A 40 -16.71 26.85 21.08
CA SER A 40 -17.66 26.21 20.14
C SER A 40 -17.10 24.93 19.52
N SER A 41 -15.81 24.93 19.14
CA SER A 41 -15.13 23.78 18.61
C SER A 41 -15.07 22.61 19.58
N ALA A 42 -15.00 22.90 20.89
CA ALA A 42 -14.97 21.86 21.92
C ALA A 42 -16.32 21.15 22.11
N LEU A 43 -17.41 21.74 21.64
CA LEU A 43 -18.76 21.13 21.69
C LEU A 43 -19.06 20.22 20.49
N TRP A 44 -18.18 20.22 19.48
CA TRP A 44 -18.40 19.53 18.19
C TRP A 44 -18.89 18.08 18.32
N PRO A 45 -18.29 17.19 19.15
CA PRO A 45 -18.63 15.78 19.18
C PRO A 45 -20.09 15.48 19.53
N PHE A 46 -20.80 16.38 20.18
CA PHE A 46 -22.16 16.17 20.66
C PHE A 46 -23.14 17.27 20.22
N ALA A 47 -22.73 18.52 20.11
CA ALA A 47 -23.61 19.60 19.71
C ALA A 47 -24.11 19.44 18.26
N THR A 48 -23.26 18.94 17.35
CA THR A 48 -23.64 18.67 15.95
C THR A 48 -24.64 17.52 15.79
N LEU A 49 -24.78 16.67 16.81
CA LEU A 49 -25.75 15.58 16.85
C LEU A 49 -27.10 16.01 17.45
N GLY A 50 -27.19 17.27 17.91
CA GLY A 50 -28.41 17.86 18.44
C GLY A 50 -28.44 18.03 19.97
N TRP A 51 -27.33 17.70 20.69
CA TRP A 51 -27.24 18.03 22.12
C TRP A 51 -27.48 19.55 22.36
N PRO A 52 -28.21 19.99 23.40
CA PRO A 52 -28.59 19.24 24.61
C PRO A 52 -29.84 18.35 24.47
N GLU A 53 -30.51 18.36 23.33
CA GLU A 53 -31.66 17.50 23.09
C GLU A 53 -31.27 16.02 23.05
N LYS A 54 -32.14 15.16 23.53
CA LYS A 54 -31.97 13.68 23.37
C LYS A 54 -32.45 13.24 22.02
N THR A 55 -31.59 13.39 21.00
CA THR A 55 -31.89 12.95 19.64
C THR A 55 -31.40 11.53 19.38
N ASP A 56 -31.99 10.86 18.40
CA ASP A 56 -31.54 9.53 17.95
C ASP A 56 -30.06 9.56 17.51
N LEU A 57 -29.59 10.70 16.96
CA LEU A 57 -28.21 10.86 16.55
C LEU A 57 -27.25 10.92 17.74
N VAL A 58 -27.61 11.62 18.83
CA VAL A 58 -26.83 11.65 20.07
C VAL A 58 -26.77 10.24 20.66
N GLU A 59 -27.91 9.55 20.77
CA GLU A 59 -27.96 8.22 21.37
C GLU A 59 -27.15 7.18 20.56
N LYS A 60 -27.13 7.30 19.25
CA LYS A 60 -26.44 6.37 18.36
C LYS A 60 -24.95 6.65 18.19
N HIS A 61 -24.56 7.92 18.13
CA HIS A 61 -23.22 8.33 17.68
C HIS A 61 -22.36 9.02 18.75
N TYR A 62 -22.87 9.23 19.95
CA TYR A 62 -22.09 9.74 21.08
C TYR A 62 -22.04 8.70 22.22
N PRO A 63 -20.87 8.29 22.70
CA PRO A 63 -19.52 8.68 22.24
C PRO A 63 -19.21 8.26 20.80
N ASN A 64 -18.34 9.08 20.13
CA ASN A 64 -17.83 8.71 18.81
C ASN A 64 -16.88 7.52 18.91
N ASN A 65 -16.65 6.80 17.80
CA ASN A 65 -15.77 5.63 17.79
C ASN A 65 -14.28 5.98 17.83
N LEU A 66 -13.89 7.07 17.15
CA LEU A 66 -12.52 7.47 16.94
C LEU A 66 -12.47 8.96 16.59
N LEU A 67 -11.51 9.71 17.16
CA LEU A 67 -11.11 11.01 16.63
C LEU A 67 -9.78 10.86 15.90
N ILE A 68 -9.69 11.44 14.70
CA ILE A 68 -8.44 11.61 13.96
C ILE A 68 -8.13 13.09 13.90
N SER A 69 -6.98 13.51 14.46
CA SER A 69 -6.60 14.91 14.60
C SER A 69 -5.10 15.13 14.38
N GLY A 70 -4.69 16.38 14.14
CA GLY A 70 -3.30 16.76 14.08
C GLY A 70 -2.69 16.87 15.47
N PHE A 71 -1.45 16.43 15.64
CA PHE A 71 -0.77 16.52 16.94
C PHE A 71 -0.57 17.98 17.42
N ASP A 72 -0.55 18.94 16.50
CA ASP A 72 -0.34 20.37 16.79
C ASP A 72 -1.55 21.05 17.44
N ILE A 73 -2.74 20.44 17.36
CA ILE A 73 -3.96 20.94 18.00
C ILE A 73 -4.46 20.08 19.17
N LEU A 74 -3.64 19.16 19.65
CA LEU A 74 -3.97 18.25 20.76
C LEU A 74 -4.49 19.01 21.99
N PHE A 75 -3.82 20.08 22.41
CA PHE A 75 -4.21 20.87 23.58
C PHE A 75 -5.29 21.89 23.27
N PHE A 76 -5.31 22.40 22.04
CA PHE A 76 -6.26 23.47 21.67
C PHE A 76 -7.65 22.94 21.36
N TRP A 77 -7.73 21.73 20.77
CA TRP A 77 -9.00 21.15 20.35
C TRP A 77 -9.32 19.84 21.08
N ASP A 78 -8.47 18.85 21.00
CA ASP A 78 -8.78 17.50 21.48
C ASP A 78 -8.99 17.48 23.01
N ALA A 79 -8.07 18.08 23.77
CA ALA A 79 -8.21 18.18 25.22
C ALA A 79 -9.44 18.98 25.65
N ARG A 80 -9.78 20.06 24.93
CA ARG A 80 -10.99 20.83 25.21
C ARG A 80 -12.27 20.07 24.92
N MET A 81 -12.32 19.29 23.84
CA MET A 81 -13.45 18.41 23.56
C MET A 81 -13.63 17.36 24.66
N MET A 82 -12.54 16.77 25.17
CA MET A 82 -12.59 15.83 26.29
C MET A 82 -13.13 16.48 27.56
N MET A 83 -12.64 17.67 27.90
CA MET A 83 -13.10 18.45 29.08
C MET A 83 -14.59 18.78 28.98
N MET A 84 -15.02 19.32 27.83
CA MET A 84 -16.41 19.72 27.61
C MET A 84 -17.34 18.50 27.50
N GLY A 85 -16.89 17.40 26.86
CA GLY A 85 -17.64 16.16 26.83
C GLY A 85 -17.87 15.60 28.22
N GLN A 86 -16.81 15.48 29.02
CA GLN A 86 -16.90 15.00 30.39
C GLN A 86 -17.78 15.88 31.26
N TYR A 87 -17.65 17.22 31.14
CA TYR A 87 -18.42 18.15 31.91
C TYR A 87 -19.92 18.14 31.57
N ASN A 88 -20.26 18.18 30.29
CA ASN A 88 -21.64 18.31 29.83
C ASN A 88 -22.42 17.01 29.76
N THR A 89 -21.74 15.87 29.47
CA THR A 89 -22.40 14.57 29.24
C THR A 89 -22.01 13.48 30.24
N GLY A 90 -20.97 13.71 31.05
CA GLY A 90 -20.42 12.71 31.98
C GLY A 90 -19.60 11.60 31.28
N GLN A 91 -19.32 11.74 29.98
CA GLN A 91 -18.62 10.73 29.20
C GLN A 91 -17.51 11.36 28.35
N ASN A 92 -16.42 10.61 28.13
CA ASN A 92 -15.43 10.99 27.13
C ASN A 92 -16.04 10.92 25.73
N PRO A 93 -15.74 11.89 24.85
CA PRO A 93 -16.35 11.95 23.52
C PRO A 93 -15.91 10.83 22.56
N TRP A 94 -14.80 10.14 22.85
CA TRP A 94 -14.29 9.00 22.08
C TRP A 94 -13.38 8.11 22.94
N PRO A 95 -13.30 6.79 22.68
CA PRO A 95 -12.40 5.88 23.37
C PRO A 95 -10.97 5.89 22.82
N ARG A 96 -10.77 6.36 21.58
CA ARG A 96 -9.47 6.39 20.90
C ARG A 96 -9.24 7.71 20.18
N LEU A 97 -8.00 8.18 20.23
CA LEU A 97 -7.50 9.35 19.51
C LEU A 97 -6.34 8.91 18.61
N TYR A 98 -6.41 9.21 17.32
CA TYR A 98 -5.33 9.01 16.36
C TYR A 98 -4.72 10.38 16.01
N LEU A 99 -3.42 10.54 16.25
CA LEU A 99 -2.70 11.77 15.94
C LEU A 99 -1.89 11.57 14.65
N HIS A 100 -2.31 12.20 13.57
CA HIS A 100 -1.62 12.17 12.29
C HIS A 100 -0.50 13.22 12.22
N GLY A 101 0.50 12.97 11.33
CA GLY A 101 1.53 13.93 10.97
C GLY A 101 1.00 15.08 10.11
N LEU A 102 1.82 16.12 9.95
CA LEU A 102 1.50 17.23 9.04
C LEU A 102 1.99 16.94 7.63
N VAL A 103 1.27 17.49 6.66
CA VAL A 103 1.71 17.45 5.26
C VAL A 103 2.71 18.59 5.03
N ARG A 104 3.88 18.27 4.52
CA ARG A 104 4.95 19.21 4.19
C ARG A 104 5.18 19.27 2.67
N ALA A 105 5.76 20.37 2.21
CA ALA A 105 6.21 20.49 0.84
C ALA A 105 7.28 19.42 0.50
N ALA A 106 7.55 19.20 -0.77
CA ALA A 106 8.49 18.18 -1.25
C ALA A 106 9.91 18.33 -0.67
N ASP A 107 10.32 19.56 -0.37
CA ASP A 107 11.60 19.89 0.30
C ASP A 107 11.58 19.67 1.82
N GLY A 108 10.45 19.23 2.38
CA GLY A 108 10.25 19.00 3.80
C GLY A 108 9.93 20.25 4.62
N GLN A 109 9.85 21.45 4.01
CA GLN A 109 9.49 22.66 4.72
C GLN A 109 7.98 22.72 5.04
N LYS A 110 7.64 23.42 6.12
CA LYS A 110 6.24 23.72 6.43
C LYS A 110 5.64 24.57 5.32
N MET A 111 4.48 24.16 4.83
CA MET A 111 3.74 24.91 3.81
C MET A 111 3.25 26.26 4.37
N SER A 112 3.42 27.33 3.62
CA SER A 112 2.84 28.63 3.91
C SER A 112 2.54 29.40 2.63
N LYS A 113 1.44 30.19 2.65
CA LYS A 113 1.06 31.05 1.53
C LYS A 113 2.15 32.08 1.21
N SER A 114 2.84 32.59 2.23
CA SER A 114 3.92 33.57 2.08
C SER A 114 5.16 33.00 1.38
N LYS A 115 5.41 31.70 1.47
CA LYS A 115 6.52 31.01 0.80
C LYS A 115 6.16 30.51 -0.60
N GLY A 116 4.88 30.49 -0.96
CA GLY A 116 4.40 29.99 -2.24
C GLY A 116 4.60 28.47 -2.43
N ASN A 117 4.80 27.71 -1.34
CA ASN A 117 5.04 26.28 -1.35
C ASN A 117 3.82 25.45 -0.90
N VAL A 118 2.65 26.06 -0.93
CA VAL A 118 1.38 25.37 -0.62
C VAL A 118 1.02 24.49 -1.80
N VAL A 119 0.79 23.21 -1.52
CA VAL A 119 0.28 22.26 -2.50
C VAL A 119 -1.24 22.34 -2.51
N ASP A 120 -1.81 22.55 -3.70
CA ASP A 120 -3.26 22.53 -3.90
C ASP A 120 -3.73 21.10 -4.12
N PRO A 121 -4.54 20.52 -3.20
CA PRO A 121 -5.07 19.17 -3.38
C PRO A 121 -5.93 19.01 -4.62
N LEU A 122 -6.69 20.05 -5.01
CA LEU A 122 -7.54 20.00 -6.22
C LEU A 122 -6.70 19.91 -7.49
N GLY A 123 -5.61 20.66 -7.56
CA GLY A 123 -4.65 20.56 -8.69
C GLY A 123 -4.03 19.16 -8.81
N LEU A 124 -3.72 18.51 -7.69
CA LEU A 124 -3.25 17.12 -7.68
C LEU A 124 -4.33 16.13 -8.11
N ILE A 125 -5.58 16.35 -7.69
CA ILE A 125 -6.72 15.53 -8.10
C ILE A 125 -6.95 15.65 -9.61
N ASP A 126 -6.90 16.85 -10.15
CA ASP A 126 -7.05 17.09 -11.58
C ASP A 126 -5.94 16.40 -12.41
N GLN A 127 -4.72 16.36 -11.88
CA GLN A 127 -3.57 15.78 -12.58
C GLN A 127 -3.48 14.25 -12.43
N TYR A 128 -3.71 13.71 -11.25
CA TYR A 128 -3.45 12.31 -10.92
C TYR A 128 -4.70 11.49 -10.57
N GLY A 129 -5.81 12.15 -10.30
CA GLY A 129 -7.04 11.52 -9.81
C GLY A 129 -7.12 11.48 -8.28
N ALA A 130 -8.35 11.53 -7.76
CA ALA A 130 -8.61 11.52 -6.31
C ALA A 130 -8.12 10.24 -5.65
N ASP A 131 -8.30 9.08 -6.29
CA ASP A 131 -7.88 7.79 -5.75
C ASP A 131 -6.37 7.69 -5.55
N ALA A 132 -5.58 8.25 -6.48
CA ALA A 132 -4.13 8.25 -6.36
C ALA A 132 -3.65 9.10 -5.18
N LEU A 133 -4.23 10.29 -4.99
CA LEU A 133 -3.92 11.14 -3.85
C LEU A 133 -4.34 10.51 -2.53
N ARG A 134 -5.56 9.94 -2.45
CA ARG A 134 -6.05 9.24 -1.26
C ARG A 134 -5.16 8.08 -0.87
N PHE A 135 -4.80 7.25 -1.86
CA PHE A 135 -3.91 6.11 -1.62
C PHE A 135 -2.52 6.55 -1.15
N PHE A 136 -1.96 7.59 -1.78
CA PHE A 136 -0.69 8.18 -1.35
C PHE A 136 -0.75 8.62 0.12
N MET A 137 -1.80 9.35 0.52
CA MET A 137 -1.96 9.81 1.89
C MET A 137 -2.01 8.63 2.87
N ALA A 138 -2.80 7.59 2.58
CA ALA A 138 -2.89 6.40 3.42
C ALA A 138 -1.56 5.63 3.50
N ALA A 139 -0.88 5.43 2.36
CA ALA A 139 0.35 4.67 2.30
C ALA A 139 1.57 5.38 2.93
N MET A 140 1.53 6.71 3.00
CA MET A 140 2.61 7.52 3.59
C MET A 140 2.33 7.90 5.04
N GLU A 141 1.10 7.71 5.52
CA GLU A 141 0.73 8.03 6.89
C GLU A 141 1.39 7.04 7.86
N SER A 142 2.11 7.58 8.82
CA SER A 142 2.58 6.83 9.98
C SER A 142 2.52 7.73 11.21
N GLN A 143 2.08 7.18 12.34
CA GLN A 143 1.91 7.94 13.58
C GLN A 143 3.14 8.76 13.94
N GLY A 144 2.93 10.06 14.17
CA GLY A 144 3.97 10.98 14.64
C GLY A 144 5.03 11.36 13.58
N ARG A 145 4.80 11.08 12.31
CA ARG A 145 5.70 11.48 11.22
C ARG A 145 4.98 12.37 10.22
N ASP A 146 5.68 13.43 9.81
CA ASP A 146 5.18 14.31 8.75
C ASP A 146 5.28 13.64 7.38
N ILE A 147 4.28 13.88 6.53
CA ILE A 147 4.23 13.39 5.16
C ILE A 147 4.85 14.44 4.25
N LYS A 148 5.91 14.07 3.53
CA LYS A 148 6.45 14.90 2.44
C LYS A 148 5.70 14.60 1.16
N MET A 149 5.21 15.66 0.49
CA MET A 149 4.58 15.51 -0.82
C MET A 149 5.59 14.98 -1.84
N ASP A 150 5.16 14.01 -2.63
CA ASP A 150 5.99 13.35 -3.66
C ASP A 150 5.12 13.02 -4.88
N ASP A 151 5.19 13.87 -5.88
CA ASP A 151 4.41 13.77 -7.11
C ASP A 151 4.69 12.47 -7.87
N LYS A 152 5.94 11.97 -7.84
CA LYS A 152 6.30 10.70 -8.50
C LYS A 152 5.62 9.50 -7.84
N ARG A 153 5.48 9.53 -6.52
CA ARG A 153 4.74 8.48 -5.80
C ARG A 153 3.25 8.54 -6.08
N ILE A 154 2.66 9.76 -6.12
CA ILE A 154 1.26 9.93 -6.49
C ILE A 154 1.02 9.41 -7.90
N GLU A 155 1.91 9.74 -8.85
CA GLU A 155 1.88 9.19 -10.20
C GLU A 155 1.98 7.66 -10.22
N GLY A 156 2.84 7.08 -9.37
CA GLY A 156 2.93 5.63 -9.18
C GLY A 156 1.60 5.00 -8.78
N TYR A 157 0.87 5.63 -7.88
CA TYR A 157 -0.46 5.15 -7.47
C TYR A 157 -1.55 5.37 -8.52
N ARG A 158 -1.44 6.41 -9.36
CA ARG A 158 -2.26 6.51 -10.58
C ARG A 158 -1.99 5.33 -11.54
N ASN A 159 -0.72 4.97 -11.72
CA ASN A 159 -0.35 3.83 -12.54
C ASN A 159 -0.85 2.50 -11.95
N PHE A 160 -0.90 2.39 -10.62
CA PHE A 160 -1.54 1.26 -9.92
C PHE A 160 -3.04 1.16 -10.25
N ALA A 161 -3.77 2.26 -10.17
CA ALA A 161 -5.17 2.30 -10.59
C ALA A 161 -5.34 1.87 -12.07
N THR A 162 -4.48 2.35 -12.95
CA THR A 162 -4.48 1.95 -14.37
C THR A 162 -4.20 0.45 -14.54
N LYS A 163 -3.28 -0.12 -13.75
CA LYS A 163 -2.99 -1.56 -13.78
C LYS A 163 -4.20 -2.39 -13.36
N LEU A 164 -4.88 -1.99 -12.29
CA LEU A 164 -6.11 -2.64 -11.83
C LEU A 164 -7.21 -2.57 -12.90
N TRP A 165 -7.40 -1.40 -13.51
CA TRP A 165 -8.33 -1.23 -14.61
C TRP A 165 -8.05 -2.18 -15.77
N ASN A 166 -6.80 -2.27 -16.20
CA ASN A 166 -6.40 -3.16 -17.30
C ASN A 166 -6.55 -4.64 -16.92
N ALA A 167 -6.23 -5.02 -15.68
CA ALA A 167 -6.43 -6.38 -15.18
C ALA A 167 -7.91 -6.76 -15.18
N THR A 168 -8.79 -5.86 -14.73
CA THR A 168 -10.24 -6.07 -14.76
C THR A 168 -10.75 -6.23 -16.19
N ARG A 169 -10.34 -5.36 -17.12
CA ARG A 169 -10.71 -5.49 -18.52
C ARG A 169 -10.23 -6.79 -19.15
N PHE A 170 -9.02 -7.22 -18.81
CA PHE A 170 -8.49 -8.50 -19.23
C PHE A 170 -9.36 -9.66 -18.70
N CYS A 171 -9.73 -9.64 -17.44
CA CYS A 171 -10.64 -10.62 -16.86
C CYS A 171 -11.97 -10.67 -17.63
N GLN A 172 -12.61 -9.53 -17.85
CA GLN A 172 -13.86 -9.44 -18.59
C GLN A 172 -13.76 -10.02 -20.02
N SER A 173 -12.66 -9.71 -20.74
CA SER A 173 -12.45 -10.21 -22.10
C SER A 173 -12.24 -11.74 -22.17
N ASN A 174 -11.96 -12.35 -21.02
CA ASN A 174 -11.82 -13.82 -20.88
C ASN A 174 -13.04 -14.48 -20.19
N GLY A 175 -14.17 -13.75 -20.10
CA GLY A 175 -15.41 -14.28 -19.53
C GLY A 175 -15.41 -14.38 -18.00
N ILE A 176 -14.50 -13.65 -17.33
CA ILE A 176 -14.45 -13.55 -15.88
C ILE A 176 -15.32 -12.37 -15.46
N GLY A 177 -16.38 -12.63 -14.74
CA GLY A 177 -17.35 -11.64 -14.26
C GLY A 177 -17.43 -11.59 -12.74
N ALA A 178 -18.48 -10.95 -12.25
CA ALA A 178 -18.78 -10.85 -10.83
C ALA A 178 -19.00 -12.21 -10.18
N SER A 179 -18.56 -12.34 -8.93
CA SER A 179 -18.92 -13.50 -8.11
C SER A 179 -20.35 -13.37 -7.57
N THR A 180 -20.98 -14.51 -7.35
CA THR A 180 -22.30 -14.61 -6.69
C THR A 180 -22.19 -15.01 -5.21
N SER A 181 -20.96 -15.19 -4.70
CA SER A 181 -20.69 -15.68 -3.35
C SER A 181 -19.60 -14.86 -2.67
N ILE A 182 -19.77 -14.62 -1.37
CA ILE A 182 -18.72 -14.06 -0.50
C ILE A 182 -17.73 -15.15 -0.10
N ALA A 183 -18.23 -16.37 0.20
CA ALA A 183 -17.40 -17.52 0.46
C ALA A 183 -16.58 -17.91 -0.78
N ALA A 184 -15.36 -18.37 -0.57
CA ALA A 184 -14.49 -18.80 -1.64
C ALA A 184 -15.10 -19.97 -2.43
N PRO A 185 -14.98 -19.96 -3.77
CA PRO A 185 -15.37 -21.10 -4.58
C PRO A 185 -14.53 -22.33 -4.24
N LYS A 186 -15.09 -23.52 -4.46
CA LYS A 186 -14.30 -24.75 -4.41
C LYS A 186 -13.34 -24.79 -5.59
N ALA A 187 -12.07 -25.15 -5.32
CA ALA A 187 -11.02 -25.17 -6.31
C ALA A 187 -10.24 -26.50 -6.29
N GLY A 188 -10.06 -27.09 -7.46
CA GLY A 188 -9.22 -28.28 -7.70
C GLY A 188 -7.80 -27.90 -8.13
N HIS A 189 -7.63 -26.85 -8.96
CA HIS A 189 -6.33 -26.42 -9.44
C HIS A 189 -5.49 -25.75 -8.34
N ALA A 190 -4.22 -26.11 -8.25
CA ALA A 190 -3.31 -25.55 -7.25
C ALA A 190 -3.23 -24.01 -7.32
N VAL A 191 -3.15 -23.44 -8.51
CA VAL A 191 -3.11 -21.98 -8.71
C VAL A 191 -4.37 -21.27 -8.18
N ASN A 192 -5.53 -21.92 -8.29
CA ASN A 192 -6.79 -21.38 -7.78
C ASN A 192 -6.88 -21.51 -6.25
N ARG A 193 -6.43 -22.61 -5.67
CA ARG A 193 -6.31 -22.77 -4.22
C ARG A 193 -5.30 -21.77 -3.63
N TRP A 194 -4.20 -21.55 -4.35
CA TRP A 194 -3.19 -20.58 -3.96
C TRP A 194 -3.74 -19.16 -3.88
N ILE A 195 -4.42 -18.66 -4.92
CA ILE A 195 -4.95 -17.29 -4.88
C ILE A 195 -6.03 -17.10 -3.82
N ILE A 196 -6.82 -18.14 -3.53
CA ILE A 196 -7.76 -18.12 -2.40
C ILE A 196 -6.99 -17.94 -1.09
N GLY A 197 -5.89 -18.66 -0.90
CA GLY A 197 -5.00 -18.51 0.25
C GLY A 197 -4.41 -17.11 0.37
N GLU A 198 -3.96 -16.53 -0.74
CA GLU A 198 -3.42 -15.15 -0.77
C GLU A 198 -4.50 -14.11 -0.39
N VAL A 199 -5.76 -14.31 -0.79
CA VAL A 199 -6.88 -13.45 -0.34
C VAL A 199 -7.09 -13.55 1.17
N ILE A 200 -7.04 -14.76 1.72
CA ILE A 200 -7.21 -15.00 3.16
C ILE A 200 -6.10 -14.30 3.96
N GLU A 201 -4.84 -14.55 3.62
CA GLU A 201 -3.69 -13.93 4.29
C GLU A 201 -3.72 -12.40 4.18
N THR A 202 -4.08 -11.87 3.01
CA THR A 202 -4.22 -10.43 2.78
C THR A 202 -5.32 -9.83 3.65
N LYS A 203 -6.48 -10.46 3.71
CA LYS A 203 -7.61 -10.01 4.55
C LYS A 203 -7.22 -10.00 6.03
N GLU A 204 -6.57 -11.04 6.53
CA GLU A 204 -6.13 -11.12 7.92
C GLU A 204 -5.10 -10.02 8.26
N ALA A 205 -4.14 -9.78 7.35
CA ALA A 205 -3.17 -8.70 7.51
C ALA A 205 -3.82 -7.30 7.47
N LEU A 206 -4.81 -7.11 6.60
CA LEU A 206 -5.60 -5.86 6.53
C LEU A 206 -6.41 -5.64 7.80
N ASP A 207 -7.13 -6.66 8.28
CA ASP A 207 -7.95 -6.57 9.49
C ASP A 207 -7.09 -6.17 10.69
N LYS A 208 -5.92 -6.80 10.83
CA LYS A 208 -4.96 -6.46 11.88
C LYS A 208 -4.47 -5.02 11.75
N ALA A 209 -4.04 -4.62 10.56
CA ALA A 209 -3.52 -3.27 10.33
C ALA A 209 -4.59 -2.19 10.58
N LEU A 210 -5.82 -2.41 10.14
CA LEU A 210 -6.94 -1.49 10.37
C LEU A 210 -7.34 -1.42 11.86
N ALA A 211 -7.37 -2.55 12.56
CA ALA A 211 -7.64 -2.58 13.99
C ALA A 211 -6.58 -1.82 14.82
N GLU A 212 -5.33 -1.87 14.37
CA GLU A 212 -4.20 -1.15 14.96
C GLU A 212 -4.06 0.30 14.45
N LEU A 213 -4.94 0.75 13.55
CA LEU A 213 -4.88 2.06 12.86
C LEU A 213 -3.57 2.28 12.08
N ARG A 214 -2.99 1.20 11.55
CA ARG A 214 -1.81 1.21 10.71
C ARG A 214 -2.22 1.30 9.24
N PHE A 215 -2.65 2.50 8.83
CA PHE A 215 -3.13 2.75 7.46
C PHE A 215 -2.03 2.56 6.42
N ASP A 216 -0.78 2.88 6.76
CA ASP A 216 0.40 2.60 5.96
C ASP A 216 0.57 1.11 5.64
N ALA A 217 0.51 0.29 6.69
CA ALA A 217 0.62 -1.16 6.55
C ALA A 217 -0.56 -1.74 5.75
N ALA A 218 -1.79 -1.27 6.01
CA ALA A 218 -2.97 -1.72 5.28
C ALA A 218 -2.89 -1.37 3.78
N ALA A 219 -2.53 -0.12 3.45
CA ALA A 219 -2.36 0.31 2.06
C ALA A 219 -1.26 -0.50 1.33
N ASN A 220 -0.10 -0.72 1.97
CA ASN A 220 0.97 -1.51 1.39
C ASN A 220 0.58 -2.98 1.21
N THR A 221 -0.13 -3.57 2.16
CA THR A 221 -0.61 -4.96 2.06
C THR A 221 -1.50 -5.16 0.84
N ILE A 222 -2.53 -4.33 0.66
CA ILE A 222 -3.44 -4.47 -0.48
C ILE A 222 -2.74 -4.12 -1.80
N TYR A 223 -1.83 -3.14 -1.81
CA TYR A 223 -1.05 -2.81 -2.98
C TYR A 223 -0.24 -4.00 -3.50
N HIS A 224 0.54 -4.65 -2.62
CA HIS A 224 1.37 -5.79 -3.01
C HIS A 224 0.55 -7.01 -3.40
N PHE A 225 -0.56 -7.27 -2.72
CA PHE A 225 -1.45 -8.34 -3.13
C PHE A 225 -1.99 -8.13 -4.55
N VAL A 226 -2.52 -6.93 -4.85
CA VAL A 226 -3.10 -6.64 -6.17
C VAL A 226 -2.02 -6.60 -7.24
N TRP A 227 -0.93 -5.88 -7.00
CA TRP A 227 0.11 -5.68 -8.00
C TRP A 227 0.90 -6.96 -8.25
N ASP A 228 1.50 -7.52 -7.20
CA ASP A 228 2.46 -8.60 -7.32
C ASP A 228 1.76 -9.96 -7.43
N ARG A 229 0.82 -10.27 -6.53
CA ARG A 229 0.22 -11.61 -6.47
C ARG A 229 -0.86 -11.80 -7.52
N PHE A 230 -1.84 -10.91 -7.60
CA PHE A 230 -2.94 -11.05 -8.53
C PHE A 230 -2.55 -10.71 -9.97
N CYS A 231 -2.04 -9.48 -10.21
CA CYS A 231 -1.75 -9.04 -11.58
C CYS A 231 -0.52 -9.68 -12.19
N ASP A 232 0.61 -9.72 -11.46
CA ASP A 232 1.88 -10.19 -12.03
C ASP A 232 2.00 -11.71 -12.04
N TRP A 233 1.35 -12.41 -11.09
CA TRP A 233 1.44 -13.85 -11.01
C TRP A 233 0.16 -14.59 -11.34
N TYR A 234 -0.93 -14.39 -10.60
CA TYR A 234 -2.15 -15.19 -10.81
C TYR A 234 -2.66 -15.10 -12.24
N ILE A 235 -2.86 -13.88 -12.74
CA ILE A 235 -3.33 -13.69 -14.13
C ILE A 235 -2.38 -14.33 -15.13
N GLU A 236 -1.07 -14.19 -14.95
CA GLU A 236 -0.09 -14.79 -15.85
C GLU A 236 -0.06 -16.33 -15.76
N LEU A 237 -0.23 -16.90 -14.58
CA LEU A 237 -0.28 -18.35 -14.38
C LEU A 237 -1.50 -18.98 -15.05
N VAL A 238 -2.66 -18.33 -15.00
CA VAL A 238 -3.91 -18.86 -15.57
C VAL A 238 -4.11 -18.53 -17.05
N LYS A 239 -3.27 -17.69 -17.67
CA LYS A 239 -3.35 -17.39 -19.10
C LYS A 239 -3.34 -18.65 -19.96
N GLY A 240 -4.35 -18.77 -20.82
CA GLY A 240 -4.51 -19.91 -21.70
C GLY A 240 -5.28 -21.09 -21.12
N ASN A 241 -5.67 -21.01 -19.84
CA ASN A 241 -6.50 -22.04 -19.19
C ASN A 241 -7.63 -21.38 -18.36
N PHE A 242 -8.58 -20.75 -19.05
CA PHE A 242 -9.77 -20.14 -18.43
C PHE A 242 -10.93 -21.12 -18.48
N ASP A 243 -10.82 -22.22 -17.74
CA ASP A 243 -11.96 -23.10 -17.51
C ASP A 243 -12.98 -22.47 -16.54
N GLU A 244 -14.07 -23.18 -16.28
CA GLU A 244 -15.15 -22.67 -15.44
C GLU A 244 -14.68 -22.42 -14.00
N GLU A 245 -13.88 -23.30 -13.40
CA GLU A 245 -13.32 -23.13 -12.08
C GLU A 245 -12.47 -21.86 -12.00
N THR A 246 -11.55 -21.70 -12.95
CA THR A 246 -10.63 -20.56 -12.98
C THR A 246 -11.38 -19.25 -13.16
N ARG A 247 -12.44 -19.21 -13.99
CA ARG A 247 -13.29 -18.01 -14.14
C ARG A 247 -14.00 -17.65 -12.82
N GLN A 248 -14.56 -18.64 -12.14
CA GLN A 248 -15.24 -18.44 -10.86
C GLN A 248 -14.29 -17.93 -9.77
N VAL A 249 -13.12 -18.56 -9.64
CA VAL A 249 -12.12 -18.14 -8.63
C VAL A 249 -11.54 -16.78 -8.96
N ALA A 250 -11.21 -16.51 -10.21
CA ALA A 250 -10.68 -15.20 -10.62
C ALA A 250 -11.68 -14.07 -10.41
N GLY A 251 -12.96 -14.30 -10.75
CA GLY A 251 -14.02 -13.33 -10.51
C GLY A 251 -14.24 -13.06 -9.02
N TRP A 252 -14.25 -14.12 -8.21
CA TRP A 252 -14.33 -14.00 -6.77
C TRP A 252 -13.14 -13.24 -6.19
N ALA A 253 -11.92 -13.59 -6.56
CA ALA A 253 -10.71 -12.92 -6.07
C ALA A 253 -10.70 -11.43 -6.45
N LEU A 254 -11.11 -11.10 -7.67
CA LEU A 254 -11.21 -9.71 -8.10
C LEU A 254 -12.25 -8.93 -7.30
N ASP A 255 -13.40 -9.54 -6.98
CA ASP A 255 -14.40 -8.92 -6.11
C ASP A 255 -13.85 -8.66 -4.71
N GLN A 256 -13.12 -9.61 -4.11
CA GLN A 256 -12.48 -9.40 -2.81
C GLN A 256 -11.45 -8.26 -2.87
N ILE A 257 -10.69 -8.15 -3.96
CA ILE A 257 -9.76 -7.04 -4.20
C ILE A 257 -10.51 -5.71 -4.19
N LEU A 258 -11.61 -5.61 -4.92
CA LEU A 258 -12.38 -4.36 -5.02
C LEU A 258 -12.93 -3.95 -3.66
N VAL A 259 -13.45 -4.90 -2.86
CA VAL A 259 -13.94 -4.62 -1.50
C VAL A 259 -12.81 -4.16 -0.59
N MET A 260 -11.68 -4.88 -0.55
CA MET A 260 -10.55 -4.56 0.33
C MET A 260 -9.85 -3.25 -0.05
N LEU A 261 -9.84 -2.88 -1.33
CA LEU A 261 -9.21 -1.66 -1.82
C LEU A 261 -10.13 -0.43 -1.72
N HIS A 262 -11.45 -0.63 -1.66
CA HIS A 262 -12.45 0.45 -1.67
C HIS A 262 -12.21 1.55 -0.62
N PRO A 263 -11.82 1.26 0.64
CA PRO A 263 -11.51 2.31 1.62
C PRO A 263 -10.42 3.30 1.17
N PHE A 264 -9.49 2.84 0.35
CA PHE A 264 -8.35 3.63 -0.13
C PHE A 264 -8.63 4.31 -1.48
N MET A 265 -9.27 3.60 -2.40
CA MET A 265 -9.52 4.03 -3.79
C MET A 265 -11.02 3.86 -4.16
N PRO A 266 -11.92 4.64 -3.56
CA PRO A 266 -13.35 4.40 -3.67
C PRO A 266 -13.91 4.59 -5.09
N PHE A 267 -13.36 5.51 -5.88
CA PHE A 267 -13.96 5.85 -7.17
C PHE A 267 -13.71 4.79 -8.23
N ILE A 268 -12.45 4.38 -8.41
CA ILE A 268 -12.13 3.34 -9.40
C ILE A 268 -12.72 1.99 -9.00
N THR A 269 -12.70 1.64 -7.73
CA THR A 269 -13.23 0.36 -7.27
C THR A 269 -14.74 0.27 -7.44
N GLU A 270 -15.50 1.34 -7.16
CA GLU A 270 -16.94 1.39 -7.41
C GLU A 270 -17.25 1.28 -8.90
N GLU A 271 -16.51 2.01 -9.75
CA GLU A 271 -16.66 1.94 -11.19
C GLU A 271 -16.41 0.52 -11.74
N LEU A 272 -15.33 -0.13 -11.29
CA LEU A 272 -15.01 -1.50 -11.70
C LEU A 272 -16.04 -2.50 -11.18
N TRP A 273 -16.52 -2.32 -9.94
CA TRP A 273 -17.56 -3.16 -9.35
C TRP A 273 -18.85 -3.15 -10.16
N SER A 274 -19.29 -1.98 -10.56
CA SER A 274 -20.50 -1.82 -11.39
C SER A 274 -20.36 -2.44 -12.79
N LYS A 275 -19.13 -2.51 -13.32
CA LYS A 275 -18.84 -3.05 -14.65
C LYS A 275 -18.62 -4.57 -14.67
N GLN A 276 -18.39 -5.19 -13.51
CA GLN A 276 -18.16 -6.64 -13.39
C GLN A 276 -19.45 -7.46 -13.52
N GLY A 277 -20.62 -6.87 -13.22
CA GLY A 277 -21.91 -7.54 -13.28
C GLY A 277 -23.07 -6.59 -12.99
N ASP A 278 -24.27 -7.12 -13.04
CA ASP A 278 -25.48 -6.37 -12.67
C ASP A 278 -25.55 -6.22 -11.14
N ARG A 279 -25.17 -5.04 -10.67
CA ARG A 279 -25.06 -4.68 -9.24
C ARG A 279 -25.70 -3.34 -8.91
N ALA A 280 -26.71 -2.96 -9.69
CA ALA A 280 -27.43 -1.69 -9.51
C ALA A 280 -27.96 -1.51 -8.07
N ASP A 281 -28.45 -2.61 -7.47
CA ASP A 281 -29.01 -2.62 -6.12
C ASP A 281 -27.99 -3.01 -5.03
N TYR A 282 -26.72 -3.24 -5.40
CA TYR A 282 -25.66 -3.62 -4.47
C TYR A 282 -24.35 -2.87 -4.77
N PRO A 283 -24.31 -1.55 -4.48
CA PRO A 283 -23.10 -0.74 -4.68
C PRO A 283 -21.98 -1.19 -3.73
N LEU A 284 -20.74 -1.03 -4.18
CA LEU A 284 -19.56 -1.47 -3.44
C LEU A 284 -19.45 -0.85 -2.03
N ILE A 285 -19.87 0.41 -1.89
CA ILE A 285 -19.83 1.11 -0.60
C ILE A 285 -20.66 0.42 0.49
N THR A 286 -21.62 -0.42 0.12
CA THR A 286 -22.44 -1.22 1.06
C THR A 286 -22.10 -2.69 1.02
N ALA A 287 -21.10 -3.09 0.25
CA ALA A 287 -20.71 -4.49 0.13
C ALA A 287 -20.16 -5.04 1.45
N GLN A 288 -20.40 -6.32 1.66
CA GLN A 288 -19.90 -7.01 2.84
C GLN A 288 -18.39 -7.18 2.76
N TRP A 289 -17.70 -6.92 3.89
CA TRP A 289 -16.26 -7.20 4.03
C TRP A 289 -15.98 -8.68 3.81
N PRO A 290 -14.81 -9.04 3.25
CA PRO A 290 -14.48 -10.42 2.88
C PRO A 290 -14.64 -11.42 4.03
N ASP A 291 -15.32 -12.52 3.75
CA ASP A 291 -15.43 -13.70 4.60
C ASP A 291 -15.27 -14.97 3.77
N PRO A 292 -14.02 -15.36 3.44
CA PRO A 292 -13.73 -16.46 2.53
C PRO A 292 -14.26 -17.83 2.95
N GLN A 293 -14.48 -18.07 4.24
CA GLN A 293 -14.93 -19.36 4.81
C GLN A 293 -14.09 -20.55 4.31
N ALA A 294 -12.78 -20.34 4.15
CA ALA A 294 -11.81 -21.31 3.68
C ALA A 294 -10.51 -21.18 4.48
N ALA A 295 -9.64 -22.15 4.34
CA ALA A 295 -8.32 -22.15 4.94
C ALA A 295 -7.24 -22.03 3.84
N VAL A 296 -6.06 -21.56 4.23
CA VAL A 296 -4.88 -21.55 3.34
C VAL A 296 -4.46 -22.99 3.06
N ASP A 297 -4.33 -23.33 1.78
CA ASP A 297 -3.81 -24.60 1.32
C ASP A 297 -2.28 -24.54 1.25
N ALA A 298 -1.63 -25.17 2.23
CA ALA A 298 -0.17 -25.14 2.36
C ALA A 298 0.55 -25.83 1.19
N GLU A 299 -0.05 -26.90 0.61
CA GLU A 299 0.55 -27.60 -0.52
C GLU A 299 0.48 -26.74 -1.78
N ALA A 300 -0.67 -26.17 -2.08
CA ALA A 300 -0.83 -25.26 -3.22
C ALA A 300 0.06 -24.02 -3.08
N LYS A 301 0.20 -23.48 -1.84
CA LYS A 301 1.10 -22.37 -1.56
C LYS A 301 2.56 -22.75 -1.85
N ALA A 302 3.02 -23.87 -1.34
CA ALA A 302 4.39 -24.35 -1.58
C ALA A 302 4.66 -24.56 -3.07
N GLU A 303 3.73 -25.19 -3.79
CA GLU A 303 3.82 -25.44 -5.23
C GLU A 303 3.98 -24.14 -6.04
N ILE A 304 3.08 -23.19 -5.84
CA ILE A 304 3.06 -21.96 -6.65
C ILE A 304 4.17 -21.00 -6.23
N ASP A 305 4.48 -20.87 -4.95
CA ASP A 305 5.60 -20.04 -4.49
C ASP A 305 6.94 -20.57 -5.01
N TRP A 306 7.12 -21.90 -5.09
CA TRP A 306 8.27 -22.52 -5.73
C TRP A 306 8.37 -22.19 -7.23
N LEU A 307 7.25 -22.31 -7.98
CA LEU A 307 7.17 -21.95 -9.40
C LEU A 307 7.50 -20.48 -9.63
N ILE A 308 7.02 -19.60 -8.77
CA ILE A 308 7.33 -18.16 -8.78
C ILE A 308 8.81 -17.93 -8.53
N ALA A 309 9.41 -18.63 -7.56
CA ALA A 309 10.83 -18.53 -7.24
C ALA A 309 11.70 -18.96 -8.43
N LEU A 310 11.43 -20.11 -9.05
CA LEU A 310 12.14 -20.58 -10.23
C LEU A 310 12.06 -19.58 -11.39
N THR A 311 10.86 -19.09 -11.67
CA THR A 311 10.62 -18.13 -12.74
C THR A 311 11.36 -16.81 -12.50
N SER A 312 11.30 -16.30 -11.28
CA SER A 312 11.93 -15.04 -10.89
C SER A 312 13.45 -15.16 -10.94
N ALA A 313 14.03 -16.24 -10.38
CA ALA A 313 15.46 -16.49 -10.41
C ALA A 313 15.99 -16.60 -11.85
N THR A 314 15.25 -17.31 -12.73
CA THR A 314 15.60 -17.43 -14.14
C THR A 314 15.59 -16.08 -14.85
N ARG A 315 14.54 -15.26 -14.64
CA ARG A 315 14.44 -13.94 -15.27
C ARG A 315 15.54 -13.00 -14.79
N THR A 316 15.83 -13.02 -13.51
CA THR A 316 16.92 -12.21 -12.91
C THR A 316 18.26 -12.61 -13.52
N ALA A 317 18.60 -13.90 -13.53
CA ALA A 317 19.86 -14.39 -14.10
C ALA A 317 20.01 -14.07 -15.58
N LYS A 318 18.93 -14.23 -16.38
CA LYS A 318 18.93 -13.83 -17.80
C LYS A 318 19.20 -12.35 -18.00
N ASN A 319 18.55 -11.49 -17.18
CA ASN A 319 18.73 -10.06 -17.27
C ASN A 319 20.16 -9.63 -16.89
N GLU A 320 20.75 -10.24 -15.86
CA GLU A 320 22.11 -9.98 -15.41
C GLU A 320 23.16 -10.35 -16.46
N LEU A 321 22.93 -11.44 -17.19
CA LEU A 321 23.83 -11.94 -18.24
C LEU A 321 23.48 -11.42 -19.64
N GLY A 322 22.57 -10.44 -19.75
CA GLY A 322 22.20 -9.88 -21.06
C GLY A 322 21.51 -10.87 -22.01
N ILE A 323 20.98 -11.99 -21.51
CA ILE A 323 20.28 -12.99 -22.30
C ILE A 323 18.88 -12.47 -22.66
N ALA A 324 18.52 -12.58 -23.94
CA ALA A 324 17.21 -12.13 -24.41
C ALA A 324 16.08 -12.78 -23.59
N PRO A 325 15.07 -12.02 -23.12
CA PRO A 325 13.98 -12.54 -22.29
C PRO A 325 13.23 -13.71 -22.92
N GLY A 326 13.09 -13.71 -24.25
CA GLY A 326 12.41 -14.77 -25.02
C GLY A 326 13.24 -16.02 -25.29
N ALA A 327 14.55 -16.01 -25.00
CA ALA A 327 15.42 -17.17 -25.24
C ALA A 327 14.96 -18.37 -24.38
N LYS A 328 14.76 -19.52 -25.03
CA LYS A 328 14.45 -20.78 -24.34
C LYS A 328 15.76 -21.47 -23.98
N LEU A 329 15.86 -21.90 -22.70
CA LEU A 329 17.05 -22.51 -22.13
C LEU A 329 16.72 -23.89 -21.59
N GLN A 330 17.70 -24.79 -21.58
CA GLN A 330 17.61 -26.05 -20.86
C GLN A 330 18.03 -25.83 -19.39
N ALA A 331 17.38 -26.54 -18.48
CA ALA A 331 17.74 -26.51 -17.07
C ALA A 331 17.92 -27.93 -16.53
N PHE A 332 18.92 -28.13 -15.69
CA PHE A 332 19.25 -29.41 -15.08
C PHE A 332 19.25 -29.26 -13.57
N CYS A 333 18.69 -30.24 -12.84
CA CYS A 333 18.77 -30.33 -11.39
C CYS A 333 19.23 -31.72 -11.01
N ALA A 334 20.43 -31.83 -10.45
CA ALA A 334 21.06 -33.10 -10.12
C ALA A 334 20.36 -33.84 -8.97
N SER A 335 19.88 -33.09 -8.00
CA SER A 335 19.27 -33.62 -6.77
C SER A 335 17.94 -32.87 -6.46
N PRO A 336 16.88 -33.11 -7.25
CA PRO A 336 15.63 -32.41 -7.06
C PRO A 336 14.90 -32.88 -5.80
N SER A 337 14.31 -31.93 -5.06
CA SER A 337 13.39 -32.24 -4.00
C SER A 337 12.12 -32.93 -4.53
N PRO A 338 11.36 -33.64 -3.68
CA PRO A 338 10.05 -34.18 -4.08
C PRO A 338 9.08 -33.09 -4.58
N LEU A 339 9.16 -31.88 -3.99
CA LEU A 339 8.38 -30.72 -4.43
C LEU A 339 8.78 -30.29 -5.84
N ALA A 340 10.08 -30.12 -6.12
CA ALA A 340 10.57 -29.76 -7.45
C ALA A 340 10.10 -30.75 -8.53
N GLN A 341 10.19 -32.06 -8.24
CA GLN A 341 9.74 -33.09 -9.18
C GLN A 341 8.24 -32.95 -9.50
N SER A 342 7.42 -32.85 -8.46
CA SER A 342 5.96 -32.70 -8.60
C SER A 342 5.59 -31.41 -9.35
N VAL A 343 6.22 -30.29 -8.98
CA VAL A 343 5.91 -28.97 -9.58
C VAL A 343 6.31 -28.92 -11.06
N VAL A 344 7.49 -29.43 -11.41
CA VAL A 344 7.96 -29.45 -12.80
C VAL A 344 7.06 -30.33 -13.67
N GLU A 345 6.61 -31.48 -13.16
CA GLU A 345 5.71 -32.39 -13.87
C GLU A 345 4.34 -31.75 -14.10
N ALA A 346 3.75 -31.18 -13.04
CA ALA A 346 2.42 -30.58 -13.08
C ALA A 346 2.38 -29.25 -13.87
N ASN A 347 3.47 -28.46 -13.87
CA ASN A 347 3.50 -27.12 -14.39
C ASN A 347 4.46 -26.90 -15.57
N ALA A 348 4.84 -27.93 -16.31
CA ALA A 348 5.81 -27.85 -17.42
C ALA A 348 5.46 -26.74 -18.44
N GLY A 349 4.19 -26.60 -18.81
CA GLY A 349 3.71 -25.56 -19.73
C GLY A 349 3.83 -24.14 -19.16
N ALA A 350 3.60 -23.95 -17.87
CA ALA A 350 3.77 -22.67 -17.18
C ALA A 350 5.27 -22.31 -17.09
N ILE A 351 6.13 -23.26 -16.75
CA ILE A 351 7.59 -23.10 -16.69
C ILE A 351 8.13 -22.69 -18.06
N GLU A 352 7.74 -23.39 -19.12
CA GLU A 352 8.15 -23.02 -20.49
C GLU A 352 7.68 -21.62 -20.88
N ARG A 353 6.44 -21.28 -20.56
CA ARG A 353 5.86 -19.99 -20.92
C ARG A 353 6.45 -18.83 -20.11
N LEU A 354 6.60 -18.99 -18.79
CA LEU A 354 6.96 -17.89 -17.89
C LEU A 354 8.44 -17.79 -17.61
N ALA A 355 9.12 -18.92 -17.37
CA ALA A 355 10.56 -18.98 -17.13
C ALA A 355 11.38 -19.15 -18.43
N ARG A 356 10.73 -19.59 -19.51
CA ARG A 356 11.43 -19.95 -20.76
C ARG A 356 12.47 -21.06 -20.54
N LEU A 357 12.16 -22.01 -19.67
CA LEU A 357 12.94 -23.20 -19.43
C LEU A 357 12.27 -24.39 -20.13
N THR A 358 13.01 -25.05 -21.03
CA THR A 358 12.52 -26.25 -21.77
C THR A 358 13.65 -26.96 -22.47
N PRO A 359 13.88 -28.26 -22.22
CA PRO A 359 13.30 -29.02 -21.11
C PRO A 359 13.92 -28.67 -19.76
N VAL A 360 13.22 -29.03 -18.69
CA VAL A 360 13.80 -29.14 -17.32
C VAL A 360 14.10 -30.64 -17.12
N THR A 361 15.34 -30.97 -16.87
CA THR A 361 15.83 -32.36 -16.76
C THR A 361 16.35 -32.63 -15.35
N PHE A 362 15.92 -33.72 -14.76
CA PHE A 362 16.47 -34.17 -13.49
C PHE A 362 17.68 -35.07 -13.76
N GLY A 363 18.87 -34.60 -13.39
CA GLY A 363 20.13 -35.23 -13.63
C GLY A 363 21.27 -34.24 -13.73
N GLU A 364 22.47 -34.73 -13.96
CA GLU A 364 23.67 -33.91 -14.09
C GLU A 364 23.62 -33.04 -15.36
N ALA A 365 24.07 -31.82 -15.25
CA ALA A 365 24.22 -30.93 -16.39
C ALA A 365 25.46 -31.32 -17.23
N PRO A 366 25.47 -31.03 -18.54
CA PRO A 366 26.68 -31.12 -19.35
C PRO A 366 27.81 -30.25 -18.77
N SER A 367 29.06 -30.74 -18.90
CA SER A 367 30.22 -29.94 -18.52
C SER A 367 30.37 -28.72 -19.43
N GLY A 368 30.71 -27.57 -18.88
CA GLY A 368 30.89 -26.31 -19.62
C GLY A 368 30.44 -25.12 -18.81
N ALA A 369 30.50 -23.94 -19.43
CA ALA A 369 30.02 -22.74 -18.78
C ALA A 369 28.51 -22.77 -18.60
N ALA A 370 28.05 -22.47 -17.42
CA ALA A 370 26.66 -22.53 -17.05
C ALA A 370 26.32 -21.44 -16.01
N MET A 371 25.09 -20.98 -15.99
CA MET A 371 24.57 -20.20 -14.88
C MET A 371 23.87 -21.10 -13.86
N GLN A 372 23.96 -20.75 -12.59
CA GLN A 372 23.28 -21.43 -11.50
C GLN A 372 22.15 -20.55 -10.98
N ILE A 373 21.00 -21.14 -10.69
CA ILE A 373 19.86 -20.49 -10.06
C ILE A 373 19.31 -21.40 -8.97
N ALA A 374 18.63 -20.82 -7.98
CA ALA A 374 17.96 -21.55 -6.92
C ALA A 374 16.46 -21.28 -6.92
N ALA A 375 15.69 -22.33 -6.63
CA ALA A 375 14.26 -22.24 -6.35
C ALA A 375 13.96 -23.02 -5.08
N GLY A 376 13.70 -22.31 -3.96
CA GLY A 376 13.67 -22.96 -2.65
C GLY A 376 15.02 -23.56 -2.29
N GLU A 377 15.04 -24.86 -2.00
CA GLU A 377 16.26 -25.63 -1.72
C GLU A 377 16.87 -26.29 -2.96
N ASP A 378 16.23 -26.18 -4.12
CA ASP A 378 16.66 -26.83 -5.36
C ASP A 378 17.59 -25.91 -6.16
N GLU A 379 18.73 -26.49 -6.60
CA GLU A 379 19.68 -25.80 -7.46
C GLU A 379 19.56 -26.27 -8.89
N PHE A 380 19.48 -25.32 -9.82
CA PHE A 380 19.40 -25.58 -11.26
C PHE A 380 20.64 -25.04 -11.94
N VAL A 381 21.19 -25.88 -12.82
CA VAL A 381 22.30 -25.55 -13.72
C VAL A 381 21.75 -25.35 -15.13
N ILE A 382 22.03 -24.21 -15.73
CA ILE A 382 21.57 -23.82 -17.06
C ILE A 382 22.79 -23.60 -17.94
N PRO A 383 23.10 -24.54 -18.88
CA PRO A 383 24.23 -24.40 -19.79
C PRO A 383 24.10 -23.15 -20.66
N LEU A 384 25.20 -22.45 -20.87
CA LEU A 384 25.26 -21.22 -21.66
C LEU A 384 25.98 -21.37 -23.00
N GLU A 385 26.49 -22.55 -23.29
CA GLU A 385 27.16 -22.85 -24.56
C GLU A 385 26.20 -22.63 -25.73
N GLY A 386 26.60 -21.82 -26.70
CA GLY A 386 25.76 -21.43 -27.82
C GLY A 386 24.64 -20.44 -27.53
N VAL A 387 24.51 -20.00 -26.26
CA VAL A 387 23.51 -19.00 -25.85
C VAL A 387 24.11 -17.61 -25.85
N ILE A 388 25.29 -17.45 -25.27
CA ILE A 388 26.06 -16.20 -25.21
C ILE A 388 27.54 -16.47 -25.52
N ASP A 389 28.27 -15.43 -25.96
CA ASP A 389 29.73 -15.44 -25.97
C ASP A 389 30.22 -15.14 -24.54
N ILE A 390 30.66 -16.20 -23.87
CA ILE A 390 30.99 -16.17 -22.43
C ILE A 390 32.20 -15.27 -22.17
N GLU A 391 33.22 -15.32 -23.01
CA GLU A 391 34.42 -14.50 -22.84
C GLU A 391 34.12 -13.01 -23.09
N ALA A 392 33.31 -12.70 -24.11
CA ALA A 392 32.85 -11.35 -24.35
C ALA A 392 31.97 -10.83 -23.20
N GLU A 393 31.10 -11.68 -22.62
CA GLU A 393 30.24 -11.30 -21.51
C GLU A 393 31.00 -11.13 -20.20
N LYS A 394 31.96 -12.01 -19.88
CA LYS A 394 32.88 -11.83 -18.73
C LYS A 394 33.61 -10.48 -18.85
N ALA A 395 34.21 -10.20 -20.01
CA ALA A 395 34.91 -8.93 -20.23
C ALA A 395 33.99 -7.71 -20.07
N ARG A 396 32.75 -7.81 -20.54
CA ARG A 396 31.73 -6.77 -20.38
C ARG A 396 31.39 -6.53 -18.91
N LEU A 397 31.13 -7.59 -18.15
CA LEU A 397 30.80 -7.53 -16.73
C LEU A 397 31.98 -7.01 -15.90
N GLU A 398 33.19 -7.45 -16.15
CA GLU A 398 34.40 -6.97 -15.48
C GLU A 398 34.64 -5.47 -15.73
N LYS A 399 34.43 -5.00 -16.96
CA LYS A 399 34.53 -3.59 -17.30
C LYS A 399 33.46 -2.76 -16.58
N ALA A 400 32.22 -3.24 -16.53
CA ALA A 400 31.12 -2.58 -15.83
C ALA A 400 31.37 -2.55 -14.31
N LEU A 401 31.86 -3.67 -13.74
CA LEU A 401 32.22 -3.78 -12.34
C LEU A 401 33.31 -2.76 -11.95
N ALA A 402 34.38 -2.70 -12.73
CA ALA A 402 35.46 -1.73 -12.52
C ALA A 402 34.98 -0.28 -12.57
N ALA A 403 34.06 0.03 -13.50
CA ALA A 403 33.47 1.36 -13.62
C ALA A 403 32.61 1.72 -12.41
N SER A 404 31.68 0.84 -12.02
CA SER A 404 30.78 1.05 -10.86
C SER A 404 31.55 1.10 -9.54
N ALA A 405 32.56 0.24 -9.35
CA ALA A 405 33.41 0.26 -8.17
C ALA A 405 34.23 1.57 -8.05
N LYS A 406 34.70 2.10 -9.17
CA LYS A 406 35.39 3.40 -9.22
C LYS A 406 34.47 4.54 -8.80
N GLU A 407 33.23 4.58 -9.35
CA GLU A 407 32.24 5.60 -9.00
C GLU A 407 31.78 5.48 -7.55
N ALA A 408 31.51 4.27 -7.04
CA ALA A 408 31.18 4.03 -5.63
C ALA A 408 32.28 4.59 -4.71
N LYS A 409 33.57 4.27 -4.97
CA LYS A 409 34.71 4.75 -4.20
C LYS A 409 34.86 6.28 -4.29
N SER A 410 34.63 6.87 -5.46
CA SER A 410 34.67 8.32 -5.66
C SER A 410 33.60 9.04 -4.82
N LEU A 411 32.37 8.50 -4.85
CA LEU A 411 31.24 9.03 -4.06
C LEU A 411 31.43 8.81 -2.55
N GLU A 412 31.99 7.67 -2.15
CA GLU A 412 32.36 7.40 -0.75
C GLU A 412 33.36 8.43 -0.23
N GLY A 413 34.44 8.68 -0.99
CA GLY A 413 35.43 9.71 -0.65
C GLY A 413 34.83 11.12 -0.57
N ARG A 414 33.86 11.43 -1.47
CA ARG A 414 33.15 12.71 -1.46
C ARG A 414 32.22 12.85 -0.25
N LEU A 415 31.52 11.79 0.12
CA LEU A 415 30.64 11.74 1.30
C LEU A 415 31.42 11.69 2.61
N GLY A 416 32.65 11.16 2.61
CA GLY A 416 33.58 11.22 3.74
C GLY A 416 34.19 12.60 3.97
N ASN A 417 34.08 13.53 3.04
CA ASN A 417 34.60 14.88 3.18
C ASN A 417 33.63 15.77 3.96
N ALA A 418 33.96 16.11 5.20
CA ALA A 418 33.15 16.93 6.10
C ALA A 418 32.77 18.28 5.46
N ASN A 419 33.70 18.92 4.72
CA ASN A 419 33.40 20.19 4.03
C ASN A 419 32.33 20.05 2.95
N PHE A 420 32.25 18.91 2.28
CA PHE A 420 31.18 18.67 1.30
C PHE A 420 29.85 18.46 2.01
N VAL A 421 29.81 17.61 3.04
CA VAL A 421 28.57 17.28 3.74
C VAL A 421 27.97 18.48 4.48
N GLU A 422 28.83 19.35 5.04
CA GLU A 422 28.39 20.51 5.82
C GLU A 422 28.07 21.75 4.99
N ARG A 423 28.74 21.95 3.83
CA ARG A 423 28.66 23.18 3.03
C ARG A 423 27.92 23.04 1.72
N ALA A 424 27.73 21.82 1.21
CA ALA A 424 26.96 21.63 -0.02
C ALA A 424 25.47 21.78 0.24
N LYS A 425 24.72 22.07 -0.81
CA LYS A 425 23.24 22.06 -0.73
C LYS A 425 22.75 20.68 -0.30
N PRO A 426 21.77 20.58 0.62
CA PRO A 426 21.26 19.28 1.11
C PRO A 426 20.88 18.31 0.00
N GLU A 427 20.26 18.82 -1.09
CA GLU A 427 19.89 18.05 -2.26
C GLU A 427 21.09 17.41 -2.97
N ALA A 428 22.25 18.09 -2.99
CA ALA A 428 23.47 17.56 -3.60
C ALA A 428 24.09 16.45 -2.74
N VAL A 429 23.97 16.53 -1.43
CA VAL A 429 24.41 15.48 -0.49
C VAL A 429 23.49 14.28 -0.58
N GLU A 430 22.18 14.49 -0.60
CA GLU A 430 21.17 13.42 -0.76
C GLU A 430 21.34 12.68 -2.09
N LYS A 431 21.54 13.43 -3.18
CA LYS A 431 21.85 12.84 -4.49
C LYS A 431 23.13 12.01 -4.46
N ALA A 432 24.21 12.52 -3.85
CA ALA A 432 25.46 11.78 -3.75
C ALA A 432 25.30 10.48 -2.93
N ARG A 433 24.45 10.48 -1.88
CA ARG A 433 24.13 9.27 -1.10
C ARG A 433 23.33 8.26 -1.92
N ALA A 434 22.34 8.72 -2.66
CA ALA A 434 21.53 7.88 -3.53
C ALA A 434 22.39 7.26 -4.67
N ASP A 435 23.23 8.07 -5.32
CA ASP A 435 24.14 7.61 -6.36
C ASP A 435 25.18 6.60 -5.81
N HIS A 436 25.71 6.83 -4.59
CA HIS A 436 26.62 5.90 -3.92
C HIS A 436 25.92 4.56 -3.63
N ALA A 437 24.73 4.58 -3.03
CA ALA A 437 23.96 3.38 -2.75
C ALA A 437 23.64 2.60 -4.04
N HIS A 438 23.31 3.30 -5.14
CA HIS A 438 23.09 2.70 -6.44
C HIS A 438 24.33 1.97 -6.95
N HIS A 439 25.50 2.61 -6.93
CA HIS A 439 26.74 1.98 -7.44
C HIS A 439 27.22 0.83 -6.55
N VAL A 440 27.03 0.89 -5.23
CA VAL A 440 27.30 -0.23 -4.32
C VAL A 440 26.43 -1.44 -4.63
N ALA A 441 25.12 -1.23 -4.84
CA ALA A 441 24.20 -2.29 -5.23
C ALA A 441 24.55 -2.87 -6.62
N GLU A 442 24.96 -2.01 -7.55
CA GLU A 442 25.39 -2.44 -8.89
C GLU A 442 26.68 -3.27 -8.86
N VAL A 443 27.65 -2.93 -8.01
CA VAL A 443 28.86 -3.75 -7.78
C VAL A 443 28.48 -5.13 -7.32
N ALA A 444 27.65 -5.25 -6.28
CA ALA A 444 27.22 -6.55 -5.76
C ALA A 444 26.48 -7.39 -6.83
N ARG A 445 25.63 -6.74 -7.64
CA ARG A 445 24.92 -7.39 -8.74
C ARG A 445 25.86 -7.91 -9.81
N LEU A 446 26.88 -7.14 -10.20
CA LEU A 446 27.86 -7.53 -11.24
C LEU A 446 28.82 -8.63 -10.73
N GLU A 447 29.21 -8.60 -9.45
CA GLU A 447 29.96 -9.69 -8.83
C GLU A 447 29.18 -10.99 -8.81
N ALA A 448 27.89 -10.95 -8.47
CA ALA A 448 27.01 -12.11 -8.51
C ALA A 448 26.86 -12.67 -9.95
N ALA A 449 26.75 -11.78 -10.95
CA ALA A 449 26.66 -12.18 -12.35
C ALA A 449 27.95 -12.87 -12.82
N LEU A 450 29.12 -12.34 -12.46
CA LEU A 450 30.43 -12.96 -12.76
C LEU A 450 30.59 -14.32 -12.08
N ALA A 451 30.18 -14.43 -10.81
CA ALA A 451 30.23 -15.70 -10.08
C ALA A 451 29.34 -16.79 -10.71
N ARG A 452 28.26 -16.41 -11.40
CA ARG A 452 27.40 -17.37 -12.13
C ARG A 452 28.01 -17.90 -13.42
N LEU A 453 29.01 -17.22 -13.98
CA LEU A 453 29.71 -17.63 -15.19
C LEU A 453 30.92 -18.53 -14.90
N GLY A 454 31.18 -18.84 -13.65
CA GLY A 454 32.22 -19.73 -13.18
C GLY A 454 33.58 -19.02 -13.07
#